data_3304576bd6db1cedd604ea86c27b20cd
#
_entry.id   3304576bd6db1cedd604ea86c27b20cd
#
_cell.length_a   1.000
_cell.length_b   1.000
_cell.length_c   1.000
_cell.angle_alpha   90.00
_cell.angle_beta   90.00
_cell.angle_gamma   90.00
#
_symmetry.space_group_name_H-M   'P 1'
#
loop_
_entity.id
_entity.type
_entity.pdbx_description
1 polymer ?
#
loop_
_entity_poly.entity_id
_entity_poly.type
_entity_poly.pdbx_seq_one_letter_code
_entity_poly.pdbx_strand_id
1 'polypeptide(L)'
;MSMFSKLFSAFLTALFLLPVSLVAAAEENLPDPRQVFNWSRQERFLGFKSVEKIAPTHEVAAGGQVRGLQAAVSPRGRKISADLGPLTDKLMATGDVVGVLVIHDNEILAERYAHGFGPADRWTSFSVAKSISGTLAGAAVRDGLLKLDDQVTLYVPELKGSAYE
;
A
#
# COMPACT_ATOMS: atom_id res chain seq x y z
N MET A 1 51.66 -54.50 -9.99
CA MET A 1 51.23 -53.11 -10.15
C MET A 1 49.76 -53.05 -10.47
N SER A 2 49.07 -52.50 -9.61
CA SER A 2 47.72 -52.72 -9.13
C SER A 2 46.62 -52.27 -10.08
N MET A 3 45.64 -53.12 -10.23
CA MET A 3 44.38 -53.02 -10.96
C MET A 3 43.37 -52.06 -10.30
N PHE A 4 43.85 -51.09 -9.48
CA PHE A 4 43.05 -50.14 -8.71
C PHE A 4 42.99 -48.71 -9.27
N SER A 5 43.61 -48.46 -10.43
CA SER A 5 43.73 -47.09 -10.98
C SER A 5 42.76 -46.75 -12.11
N LYS A 6 41.80 -47.64 -12.47
CA LYS A 6 40.86 -47.40 -13.60
C LYS A 6 39.40 -47.26 -13.22
N LEU A 7 39.09 -47.27 -11.93
CA LEU A 7 37.70 -47.17 -11.46
C LEU A 7 37.32 -45.82 -10.85
N PHE A 8 38.21 -44.81 -10.90
CA PHE A 8 37.99 -43.48 -10.27
C PHE A 8 37.76 -42.37 -11.27
N SER A 9 37.61 -42.67 -12.57
CA SER A 9 37.45 -41.63 -13.61
C SER A 9 36.09 -41.60 -14.32
N ALA A 10 35.07 -42.26 -13.78
CA ALA A 10 33.76 -42.37 -14.43
C ALA A 10 32.58 -41.80 -13.56
N PHE A 11 32.90 -41.06 -12.49
CA PHE A 11 31.85 -40.57 -11.58
C PHE A 11 31.80 -39.07 -11.43
N LEU A 12 32.34 -38.31 -12.36
CA LEU A 12 32.29 -36.84 -12.24
C LEU A 12 31.95 -36.17 -13.58
N THR A 13 30.79 -36.40 -14.15
CA THR A 13 30.17 -35.52 -15.14
C THR A 13 28.68 -35.86 -15.36
N ALA A 14 27.92 -36.06 -14.30
CA ALA A 14 26.48 -35.90 -14.33
C ALA A 14 26.14 -34.58 -13.62
N LEU A 15 26.63 -33.48 -14.17
CA LEU A 15 26.15 -32.14 -13.82
C LEU A 15 24.68 -32.10 -14.29
N PHE A 16 23.79 -32.24 -13.34
CA PHE A 16 22.37 -32.02 -13.53
C PHE A 16 22.16 -30.62 -14.09
N LEU A 17 22.02 -30.52 -15.39
CA LEU A 17 21.33 -29.43 -16.05
C LEU A 17 19.86 -29.56 -15.67
N LEU A 18 19.52 -29.11 -14.46
CA LEU A 18 18.14 -28.76 -14.17
C LEU A 18 17.75 -27.68 -15.20
N PRO A 19 16.69 -27.90 -15.98
CA PRO A 19 16.16 -26.81 -16.77
C PRO A 19 15.81 -25.70 -15.79
N VAL A 20 16.50 -24.59 -15.87
CA VAL A 20 16.01 -23.32 -15.33
C VAL A 20 14.75 -23.07 -16.14
N SER A 21 13.63 -23.54 -15.61
CA SER A 21 12.33 -23.13 -16.08
C SER A 21 12.32 -21.64 -15.87
N LEU A 22 12.57 -20.91 -16.96
CA LEU A 22 12.28 -19.50 -17.06
C LEU A 22 10.76 -19.44 -16.85
N VAL A 23 10.34 -19.26 -15.60
CA VAL A 23 8.98 -18.84 -15.30
C VAL A 23 8.91 -17.45 -15.92
N ALA A 24 8.45 -17.41 -17.16
CA ALA A 24 8.05 -16.17 -17.77
C ALA A 24 7.04 -15.58 -16.75
N ALA A 25 7.43 -14.49 -16.11
CA ALA A 25 6.51 -13.70 -15.31
C ALA A 25 5.35 -13.40 -16.27
N ALA A 26 4.18 -13.99 -16.00
CA ALA A 26 2.98 -13.66 -16.76
C ALA A 26 2.88 -12.14 -16.72
N GLU A 27 2.90 -11.49 -17.87
CA GLU A 27 2.66 -10.05 -17.94
C GLU A 27 1.33 -9.83 -17.22
N GLU A 28 1.40 -9.20 -16.07
CA GLU A 28 0.21 -8.84 -15.30
C GLU A 28 -0.62 -7.95 -16.20
N ASN A 29 -1.77 -8.46 -16.68
CA ASN A 29 -2.63 -7.73 -17.60
C ASN A 29 -3.34 -6.62 -16.80
N LEU A 30 -2.64 -5.49 -16.65
CA LEU A 30 -3.07 -4.37 -15.82
C LEU A 30 -4.28 -3.69 -16.48
N PRO A 31 -5.29 -3.27 -15.71
CA PRO A 31 -6.48 -2.64 -16.27
C PRO A 31 -6.20 -1.24 -16.81
N ASP A 32 -6.93 -0.83 -17.84
CA ASP A 32 -6.81 0.52 -18.42
C ASP A 32 -7.28 1.58 -17.39
N PRO A 33 -6.39 2.50 -16.97
CA PRO A 33 -6.73 3.52 -15.96
C PRO A 33 -7.84 4.48 -16.39
N ARG A 34 -8.07 4.63 -17.71
CA ARG A 34 -9.17 5.44 -18.24
C ARG A 34 -10.54 4.85 -17.96
N GLN A 35 -10.59 3.54 -17.64
CA GLN A 35 -11.81 2.79 -17.34
C GLN A 35 -12.01 2.54 -15.85
N VAL A 36 -11.33 3.27 -14.98
CA VAL A 36 -11.30 3.03 -13.51
C VAL A 36 -12.70 2.90 -12.88
N PHE A 37 -13.69 3.68 -13.36
CA PHE A 37 -15.05 3.62 -12.86
C PHE A 37 -15.83 2.38 -13.33
N ASN A 38 -15.37 1.73 -14.39
CA ASN A 38 -15.98 0.55 -14.98
C ASN A 38 -15.24 -0.75 -14.62
N TRP A 39 -14.16 -0.65 -13.86
CA TRP A 39 -13.38 -1.83 -13.46
C TRP A 39 -14.22 -2.83 -12.68
N SER A 40 -14.11 -4.09 -13.05
CA SER A 40 -14.58 -5.22 -12.25
C SER A 40 -13.90 -5.23 -10.88
N ARG A 41 -14.40 -6.03 -9.95
CA ARG A 41 -13.77 -6.20 -8.63
C ARG A 41 -12.29 -6.65 -8.76
N GLN A 42 -12.04 -7.62 -9.63
CA GLN A 42 -10.68 -8.13 -9.87
C GLN A 42 -9.74 -7.06 -10.41
N GLU A 43 -10.19 -6.29 -11.41
CA GLU A 43 -9.43 -5.18 -11.97
C GLU A 43 -9.16 -4.08 -10.94
N ARG A 44 -10.11 -3.80 -10.04
CA ARG A 44 -9.89 -2.85 -8.94
C ARG A 44 -8.80 -3.33 -7.98
N PHE A 45 -8.81 -4.60 -7.59
CA PHE A 45 -7.77 -5.13 -6.70
C PHE A 45 -6.40 -5.04 -7.36
N LEU A 46 -6.28 -5.41 -8.62
CA LEU A 46 -5.04 -5.35 -9.36
C LEU A 46 -4.60 -3.91 -9.65
N GLY A 47 -5.48 -3.09 -10.18
CA GLY A 47 -5.17 -1.72 -10.60
C GLY A 47 -4.84 -0.80 -9.42
N PHE A 48 -5.57 -0.89 -8.31
CA PHE A 48 -5.32 -0.04 -7.13
C PHE A 48 -4.05 -0.42 -6.37
N LYS A 49 -3.62 -1.67 -6.48
CA LYS A 49 -2.34 -2.15 -5.94
C LYS A 49 -1.15 -1.71 -6.80
N SER A 50 -1.37 -1.49 -8.09
CA SER A 50 -0.32 -1.33 -9.12
C SER A 50 -0.36 0.03 -9.82
N VAL A 51 -0.85 1.08 -9.16
CA VAL A 51 -1.02 2.41 -9.77
C VAL A 51 0.29 2.95 -10.34
N GLU A 52 1.42 2.69 -9.71
CA GLU A 52 2.73 3.12 -10.20
C GLU A 52 3.13 2.48 -11.54
N LYS A 53 2.47 1.40 -11.94
CA LYS A 53 2.68 0.73 -13.24
C LYS A 53 1.77 1.25 -14.34
N ILE A 54 0.68 1.92 -14.00
CA ILE A 54 -0.38 2.34 -14.94
C ILE A 54 -0.58 3.85 -15.03
N ALA A 55 0.04 4.63 -14.13
CA ALA A 55 -0.04 6.09 -14.12
C ALA A 55 1.30 6.70 -13.70
N PRO A 56 1.62 7.93 -14.15
CA PRO A 56 2.77 8.67 -13.65
C PRO A 56 2.67 8.90 -12.15
N THR A 57 3.73 8.58 -11.42
CA THR A 57 3.81 8.75 -9.96
C THR A 57 5.15 9.39 -9.57
N HIS A 58 5.16 10.01 -8.40
CA HIS A 58 6.39 10.46 -7.74
C HIS A 58 6.56 9.70 -6.43
N GLU A 59 7.79 9.26 -6.17
CA GLU A 59 8.11 8.66 -4.89
C GLU A 59 8.39 9.75 -3.86
N VAL A 60 7.74 9.62 -2.70
CA VAL A 60 8.06 10.41 -1.52
C VAL A 60 8.79 9.50 -0.54
N ALA A 61 10.07 9.75 -0.33
CA ALA A 61 10.89 8.96 0.57
C ALA A 61 10.37 9.06 2.01
N ALA A 62 10.44 7.96 2.74
CA ALA A 62 10.13 7.95 4.17
C ALA A 62 11.11 8.87 4.93
N GLY A 63 10.58 9.60 5.93
CA GLY A 63 11.44 10.37 6.83
C GLY A 63 12.35 9.48 7.69
N GLY A 64 13.39 10.08 8.28
CA GLY A 64 14.41 9.35 9.04
C GLY A 64 13.94 8.72 10.34
N GLN A 65 12.76 9.06 10.86
CA GLN A 65 12.18 8.49 12.07
C GLN A 65 10.83 7.86 11.76
N VAL A 66 10.78 6.54 11.88
CA VAL A 66 9.52 5.78 11.78
C VAL A 66 9.00 5.55 13.20
N ARG A 67 7.78 6.00 13.47
CA ARG A 67 7.09 5.69 14.72
C ARG A 67 6.57 4.27 14.66
N GLY A 68 7.13 3.39 15.50
CA GLY A 68 6.66 2.02 15.63
C GLY A 68 5.25 1.97 16.24
N LEU A 69 4.36 1.22 15.60
CA LEU A 69 3.09 0.82 16.19
C LEU A 69 3.28 -0.52 16.91
N GLN A 70 2.62 -0.70 18.03
CA GLN A 70 2.67 -1.94 18.82
C GLN A 70 1.36 -2.70 18.72
N ALA A 71 1.42 -4.02 18.84
CA ALA A 71 0.20 -4.80 19.04
C ALA A 71 -0.50 -4.38 20.35
N ALA A 72 -1.79 -4.69 20.48
CA ALA A 72 -2.59 -4.35 21.66
C ALA A 72 -2.00 -5.00 22.93
N VAL A 73 -1.19 -4.24 23.68
CA VAL A 73 -0.49 -4.70 24.91
C VAL A 73 -1.17 -4.21 26.18
N SER A 74 -1.87 -3.08 26.13
CA SER A 74 -2.61 -2.57 27.29
C SER A 74 -3.86 -3.44 27.60
N PRO A 75 -4.31 -3.52 28.85
CA PRO A 75 -5.56 -4.25 29.19
C PRO A 75 -6.77 -3.72 28.41
N ARG A 76 -6.84 -2.39 28.26
CA ARG A 76 -7.91 -1.74 27.47
C ARG A 76 -7.79 -2.08 26.00
N GLY A 77 -6.58 -2.00 25.41
CA GLY A 77 -6.32 -2.33 24.02
C GLY A 77 -6.70 -3.78 23.71
N ARG A 78 -6.30 -4.74 24.54
CA ARG A 78 -6.68 -6.15 24.39
C ARG A 78 -8.19 -6.37 24.43
N LYS A 79 -8.89 -5.68 25.35
CA LYS A 79 -10.35 -5.78 25.41
C LYS A 79 -11.00 -5.27 24.13
N ILE A 80 -10.62 -4.07 23.68
CA ILE A 80 -11.17 -3.48 22.45
C ILE A 80 -10.82 -4.36 21.24
N SER A 81 -9.60 -4.88 21.14
CA SER A 81 -9.18 -5.78 20.09
C SER A 81 -10.06 -7.03 20.01
N ALA A 82 -10.41 -7.63 21.15
CA ALA A 82 -11.30 -8.77 21.23
C ALA A 82 -12.73 -8.42 20.75
N ASP A 83 -13.24 -7.25 21.13
CA ASP A 83 -14.56 -6.78 20.72
C ASP A 83 -14.62 -6.45 19.21
N LEU A 84 -13.48 -5.98 18.62
CA LEU A 84 -13.37 -5.66 17.20
C LEU A 84 -13.22 -6.89 16.30
N GLY A 85 -12.71 -7.99 16.80
CA GLY A 85 -12.44 -9.20 16.01
C GLY A 85 -13.65 -9.61 15.15
N PRO A 86 -14.82 -9.92 15.73
CA PRO A 86 -16.00 -10.33 14.99
C PRO A 86 -16.51 -9.26 13.98
N LEU A 87 -16.33 -7.98 14.29
CA LEU A 87 -16.74 -6.88 13.41
C LEU A 87 -15.84 -6.79 12.19
N THR A 88 -14.53 -6.89 12.39
CA THR A 88 -13.56 -6.89 11.29
C THR A 88 -13.70 -8.13 10.42
N ASP A 89 -13.92 -9.30 11.02
CA ASP A 89 -14.14 -10.54 10.28
C ASP A 89 -15.41 -10.46 9.41
N LYS A 90 -16.49 -9.89 9.96
CA LYS A 90 -17.73 -9.63 9.19
C LYS A 90 -17.50 -8.66 8.04
N LEU A 91 -16.72 -7.61 8.25
CA LEU A 91 -16.38 -6.64 7.21
C LEU A 91 -15.56 -7.29 6.10
N MET A 92 -14.53 -8.07 6.46
CA MET A 92 -13.70 -8.82 5.49
C MET A 92 -14.52 -9.83 4.67
N ALA A 93 -15.52 -10.45 5.29
CA ALA A 93 -16.40 -11.43 4.61
C ALA A 93 -17.27 -10.82 3.50
N THR A 94 -17.40 -9.50 3.40
CA THR A 94 -18.10 -8.85 2.27
C THR A 94 -17.38 -9.08 0.93
N GLY A 95 -16.08 -9.37 0.96
CA GLY A 95 -15.26 -9.60 -0.22
C GLY A 95 -14.85 -8.33 -0.99
N ASP A 96 -15.23 -7.14 -0.52
CA ASP A 96 -14.88 -5.86 -1.16
C ASP A 96 -13.77 -5.11 -0.41
N VAL A 97 -13.35 -5.61 0.74
CA VAL A 97 -12.33 -5.01 1.60
C VAL A 97 -11.04 -5.81 1.48
N VAL A 98 -9.95 -5.14 1.15
CA VAL A 98 -8.63 -5.76 1.00
C VAL A 98 -7.76 -5.62 2.25
N GLY A 99 -8.06 -4.65 3.11
CA GLY A 99 -7.34 -4.45 4.37
C GLY A 99 -8.13 -3.61 5.35
N VAL A 100 -7.99 -3.93 6.62
CA VAL A 100 -8.51 -3.15 7.75
C VAL A 100 -7.39 -2.98 8.76
N LEU A 101 -7.16 -1.76 9.19
CA LEU A 101 -6.25 -1.42 10.26
C LEU A 101 -6.95 -0.49 11.25
N VAL A 102 -7.02 -0.88 12.50
CA VAL A 102 -7.57 -0.06 13.59
C VAL A 102 -6.46 0.21 14.60
N ILE A 103 -6.21 1.49 14.83
CA ILE A 103 -5.17 1.96 15.76
C ILE A 103 -5.81 2.85 16.82
N HIS A 104 -5.42 2.68 18.06
CA HIS A 104 -5.77 3.55 19.17
C HIS A 104 -4.59 3.64 20.14
N ASP A 105 -4.24 4.83 20.57
CA ASP A 105 -3.12 5.11 21.49
C ASP A 105 -1.79 4.43 21.07
N ASN A 106 -1.48 4.42 19.77
CA ASN A 106 -0.35 3.72 19.14
C ASN A 106 -0.39 2.19 19.23
N GLU A 107 -1.47 1.60 19.68
CA GLU A 107 -1.67 0.16 19.65
C GLU A 107 -2.48 -0.23 18.40
N ILE A 108 -2.05 -1.28 17.72
CA ILE A 108 -2.81 -1.94 16.65
C ILE A 108 -3.84 -2.83 17.33
N LEU A 109 -5.10 -2.45 17.24
CA LEU A 109 -6.22 -3.17 17.84
C LEU A 109 -6.80 -4.23 16.89
N ALA A 110 -6.75 -3.99 15.60
CA ALA A 110 -7.11 -4.96 14.58
C ALA A 110 -6.30 -4.70 13.30
N GLU A 111 -5.85 -5.77 12.67
CA GLU A 111 -5.20 -5.73 11.37
C GLU A 111 -5.59 -7.00 10.61
N ARG A 112 -6.17 -6.84 9.43
CA ARG A 112 -6.67 -7.92 8.56
C ARG A 112 -6.42 -7.60 7.12
N TYR A 113 -6.08 -8.61 6.34
CA TYR A 113 -5.87 -8.50 4.90
C TYR A 113 -6.57 -9.64 4.16
N ALA A 114 -6.97 -9.39 2.91
CA ALA A 114 -7.59 -10.37 2.02
C ALA A 114 -7.11 -10.20 0.57
N HIS A 115 -7.50 -11.10 -0.30
CA HIS A 115 -7.25 -11.05 -1.75
C HIS A 115 -5.76 -10.94 -2.12
N GLY A 116 -4.88 -11.55 -1.32
CA GLY A 116 -3.43 -11.51 -1.54
C GLY A 116 -2.77 -10.17 -1.18
N PHE A 117 -3.46 -9.31 -0.44
CA PHE A 117 -2.87 -8.11 0.15
C PHE A 117 -2.23 -8.39 1.49
N GLY A 118 -1.24 -7.59 1.84
CA GLY A 118 -0.53 -7.61 3.11
C GLY A 118 -0.04 -6.22 3.53
N PRO A 119 0.64 -6.11 4.67
CA PRO A 119 1.03 -4.82 5.24
C PRO A 119 2.05 -4.03 4.39
N ALA A 120 2.76 -4.70 3.48
CA ALA A 120 3.73 -4.09 2.59
C ALA A 120 3.13 -3.66 1.24
N ASP A 121 1.89 -4.04 0.96
CA ASP A 121 1.26 -3.71 -0.30
C ASP A 121 0.81 -2.25 -0.34
N ARG A 122 0.90 -1.66 -1.52
CA ARG A 122 0.41 -0.30 -1.78
C ARG A 122 -1.08 -0.35 -2.11
N TRP A 123 -1.75 0.74 -1.83
CA TRP A 123 -3.14 0.95 -2.19
C TRP A 123 -3.38 2.40 -2.59
N THR A 124 -4.09 2.61 -3.67
CA THR A 124 -4.43 3.96 -4.13
C THR A 124 -5.37 4.64 -3.14
N SER A 125 -4.93 5.76 -2.56
CA SER A 125 -5.69 6.49 -1.55
C SER A 125 -6.81 7.35 -2.13
N PHE A 126 -6.80 7.61 -3.44
CA PHE A 126 -7.75 8.53 -4.09
C PHE A 126 -7.92 9.84 -3.29
N SER A 127 -9.16 10.23 -3.04
CA SER A 127 -9.49 11.48 -2.35
C SER A 127 -9.10 11.52 -0.87
N VAL A 128 -8.65 10.42 -0.26
CA VAL A 128 -8.03 10.45 1.07
C VAL A 128 -6.78 11.33 1.05
N ALA A 129 -6.10 11.46 -0.09
CA ALA A 129 -4.98 12.39 -0.27
C ALA A 129 -5.36 13.86 0.03
N LYS A 130 -6.63 14.25 -0.10
CA LYS A 130 -7.11 15.60 0.26
C LYS A 130 -6.97 15.89 1.76
N SER A 131 -7.03 14.87 2.61
CA SER A 131 -6.75 15.01 4.05
C SER A 131 -5.31 15.40 4.31
N ILE A 132 -4.38 14.90 3.49
CA ILE A 132 -2.97 15.32 3.56
C ILE A 132 -2.83 16.78 3.11
N SER A 133 -3.49 17.17 2.01
CA SER A 133 -3.49 18.57 1.54
C SER A 133 -4.08 19.50 2.61
N GLY A 134 -5.18 19.12 3.26
CA GLY A 134 -5.75 19.89 4.38
C GLY A 134 -4.80 20.00 5.57
N THR A 135 -4.06 18.95 5.89
CA THR A 135 -3.03 18.98 6.95
C THR A 135 -1.88 19.93 6.59
N LEU A 136 -1.46 19.94 5.33
CA LEU A 136 -0.43 20.88 4.84
C LEU A 136 -0.91 22.33 4.91
N ALA A 137 -2.18 22.61 4.57
CA ALA A 137 -2.77 23.92 4.76
C ALA A 137 -2.74 24.34 6.24
N GLY A 138 -3.07 23.44 7.16
CA GLY A 138 -2.95 23.68 8.61
C GLY A 138 -1.51 23.98 9.05
N ALA A 139 -0.52 23.31 8.48
CA ALA A 139 0.89 23.62 8.71
C ALA A 139 1.25 25.02 8.21
N ALA A 140 0.79 25.43 7.02
CA ALA A 140 1.01 26.75 6.46
C ALA A 140 0.37 27.84 7.32
N VAL A 141 -0.82 27.61 7.90
CA VAL A 141 -1.44 28.52 8.88
C VAL A 141 -0.57 28.65 10.12
N ARG A 142 -0.12 27.53 10.70
CA ARG A 142 0.77 27.52 11.86
C ARG A 142 2.05 28.31 11.61
N ASP A 143 2.61 28.21 10.41
CA ASP A 143 3.87 28.85 10.03
C ASP A 143 3.66 30.30 9.55
N GLY A 144 2.42 30.81 9.61
CA GLY A 144 2.06 32.18 9.25
C GLY A 144 2.09 32.49 7.75
N LEU A 145 2.10 31.47 6.90
CA LEU A 145 2.14 31.61 5.44
C LEU A 145 0.77 31.91 4.82
N LEU A 146 -0.30 31.59 5.53
CA LEU A 146 -1.68 31.92 5.15
C LEU A 146 -2.58 32.04 6.39
N LYS A 147 -3.73 32.66 6.25
CA LYS A 147 -4.78 32.74 7.27
C LYS A 147 -6.07 32.12 6.71
N LEU A 148 -6.89 31.54 7.59
CA LEU A 148 -8.14 30.91 7.18
C LEU A 148 -9.15 31.90 6.59
N ASP A 149 -9.10 33.16 7.02
CA ASP A 149 -10.01 34.20 6.57
C ASP A 149 -9.46 35.03 5.37
N ASP A 150 -8.29 34.65 4.85
CA ASP A 150 -7.74 35.29 3.66
C ASP A 150 -8.56 34.89 2.43
N GLN A 151 -8.82 35.85 1.55
CA GLN A 151 -9.46 35.56 0.26
C GLN A 151 -8.53 34.72 -0.62
N VAL A 152 -9.08 33.73 -1.28
CA VAL A 152 -8.33 32.85 -2.21
C VAL A 152 -7.61 33.65 -3.29
N THR A 153 -8.21 34.76 -3.74
CA THR A 153 -7.66 35.65 -4.77
C THR A 153 -6.40 36.40 -4.33
N LEU A 154 -6.08 36.38 -3.04
CA LEU A 154 -4.79 36.87 -2.54
C LEU A 154 -3.62 35.99 -2.99
N TYR A 155 -3.86 34.69 -3.05
CA TYR A 155 -2.86 33.65 -3.39
C TYR A 155 -2.96 33.22 -4.85
N VAL A 156 -4.14 33.31 -5.44
CA VAL A 156 -4.44 32.94 -6.83
C VAL A 156 -5.15 34.10 -7.51
N PRO A 157 -4.41 35.19 -7.89
CA PRO A 157 -4.99 36.41 -8.44
C PRO A 157 -5.83 36.20 -9.71
N GLU A 158 -5.58 35.11 -10.44
CA GLU A 158 -6.31 34.72 -11.65
C GLU A 158 -7.79 34.42 -11.41
N LEU A 159 -8.18 34.17 -10.13
CA LEU A 159 -9.55 33.92 -9.74
C LEU A 159 -10.36 35.18 -9.43
N LYS A 160 -9.76 36.38 -9.55
CA LYS A 160 -10.50 37.64 -9.38
C LYS A 160 -11.64 37.77 -10.41
N GLY A 161 -12.78 38.23 -9.94
CA GLY A 161 -14.00 38.30 -10.74
C GLY A 161 -14.76 36.96 -10.85
N SER A 162 -14.33 35.92 -10.18
CA SER A 162 -15.01 34.63 -10.08
C SER A 162 -15.78 34.47 -8.76
N ALA A 163 -16.45 33.34 -8.59
CA ALA A 163 -17.14 32.98 -7.33
C ALA A 163 -16.19 32.77 -6.13
N TYR A 164 -14.90 32.88 -6.33
CA TYR A 164 -13.86 32.73 -5.28
C TYR A 164 -13.32 34.08 -4.77
N GLU A 165 -13.90 35.19 -5.18
CA GLU A 165 -13.54 36.53 -4.67
C GLU A 165 -14.23 36.86 -3.35
#